data_5386f6e5f2f990572fd7cd2c47db7b38
#
_entry.id   5386f6e5f2f990572fd7cd2c47db7b38
#
_cell.length_a   1.000
_cell.length_b   1.000
_cell.length_c   1.000
_cell.angle_alpha   90.00
_cell.angle_beta   90.00
_cell.angle_gamma   90.00
#
_symmetry.space_group_name_H-M   'P 1'
#
loop_
_entity.id
_entity.type
_entity.pdbx_description
1 polymer ?
#
loop_
_entity_poly.entity_id
_entity_poly.type
_entity_poly.pdbx_seq_one_letter_code
_entity_poly.pdbx_strand_id
1 'polypeptide(L)'
;ASGTEIQAMLSGTFRQLNAEFGFSLQVPTPPQLEHFAQDLHQIEQSHLQYLGMGNALKLAQPEFAERLVRALAMRLRTVYESAANDLELWSKSATAQLDAQLRERRRSFARRMEAVDRIQQAASGLVERISEIEAGEEELGQLERKLHELTSKLVALPGATPALADAHPVSA
;
A
#
# COMPACT_ATOMS: atom_id res chain seq x y z
N ALA A 1 8.73 -28.57 17.04
CA ALA A 1 8.76 -27.39 17.92
C ALA A 1 8.96 -26.10 17.12
N SER A 2 9.95 -26.02 16.23
CA SER A 2 10.30 -24.77 15.53
C SER A 2 9.18 -24.19 14.64
N GLY A 3 8.38 -25.02 13.96
CA GLY A 3 7.32 -24.55 13.05
C GLY A 3 6.17 -23.85 13.77
N THR A 4 5.75 -24.38 14.91
CA THR A 4 4.69 -23.81 15.74
C THR A 4 5.15 -22.51 16.43
N GLU A 5 6.42 -22.42 16.81
CA GLU A 5 7.01 -21.21 17.40
C GLU A 5 7.08 -20.07 16.36
N ILE A 6 7.53 -20.36 15.15
CA ILE A 6 7.57 -19.39 14.04
C ILE A 6 6.14 -18.91 13.70
N GLN A 7 5.18 -19.82 13.65
CA GLN A 7 3.79 -19.47 13.40
C GLN A 7 3.21 -18.58 14.51
N ALA A 8 3.52 -18.90 15.78
CA ALA A 8 3.07 -18.09 16.91
C ALA A 8 3.68 -16.68 16.88
N MET A 9 4.98 -16.57 16.55
CA MET A 9 5.66 -15.29 16.37
C MET A 9 5.08 -14.47 15.23
N LEU A 10 4.86 -15.07 14.07
CA LEU A 10 4.20 -14.40 12.92
C LEU A 10 2.79 -13.95 13.26
N SER A 11 2.02 -14.80 13.96
CA SER A 11 0.65 -14.46 14.41
C SER A 11 0.66 -13.25 15.35
N GLY A 12 1.59 -13.21 16.29
CA GLY A 12 1.76 -12.07 17.18
C GLY A 12 2.12 -10.79 16.45
N THR A 13 3.11 -10.86 15.58
CA THR A 13 3.56 -9.72 14.76
C THR A 13 2.46 -9.21 13.83
N PHE A 14 1.75 -10.10 13.12
CA PHE A 14 0.67 -9.69 12.22
C PHE A 14 -0.51 -9.09 12.98
N ARG A 15 -0.84 -9.63 14.17
CA ARG A 15 -1.88 -9.06 15.03
C ARG A 15 -1.52 -7.65 15.48
N GLN A 16 -0.26 -7.44 15.87
CA GLN A 16 0.24 -6.12 16.25
C GLN A 16 0.18 -5.14 15.09
N LEU A 17 0.69 -5.52 13.90
CA LEU A 17 0.65 -4.67 12.70
C LEU A 17 -0.80 -4.34 12.28
N ASN A 18 -1.71 -5.31 12.38
CA ASN A 18 -3.13 -5.08 12.10
C ASN A 18 -3.74 -4.07 13.08
N ALA A 19 -3.41 -4.18 14.38
CA ALA A 19 -3.93 -3.29 15.40
C ALA A 19 -3.35 -1.86 15.31
N GLU A 20 -2.04 -1.73 15.13
CA GLU A 20 -1.36 -0.43 15.12
C GLU A 20 -1.54 0.31 13.80
N PHE A 21 -1.50 -0.40 12.69
CA PHE A 21 -1.50 0.21 11.35
C PHE A 21 -2.78 -0.08 10.55
N GLY A 22 -3.72 -0.84 11.09
CA GLY A 22 -4.97 -1.20 10.39
C GLY A 22 -4.71 -2.01 9.12
N PHE A 23 -3.71 -2.90 9.13
CA PHE A 23 -3.52 -3.89 8.09
C PHE A 23 -4.57 -5.00 8.20
N SER A 24 -4.68 -5.82 7.17
CA SER A 24 -5.52 -7.02 7.13
C SER A 24 -4.66 -8.24 6.81
N LEU A 25 -3.54 -8.40 7.55
CA LEU A 25 -2.61 -9.50 7.37
C LEU A 25 -3.19 -10.78 7.99
N GLN A 26 -3.11 -11.87 7.24
CA GLN A 26 -3.48 -13.20 7.71
C GLN A 26 -2.24 -14.08 7.69
N VAL A 27 -2.03 -14.85 8.75
CA VAL A 27 -0.93 -15.81 8.79
C VAL A 27 -1.27 -16.95 7.85
N PRO A 28 -0.44 -17.20 6.83
CA PRO A 28 -0.67 -18.34 5.94
C PRO A 28 -0.53 -19.64 6.74
N THR A 29 -1.34 -20.63 6.38
CA THR A 29 -1.26 -21.96 7.00
C THR A 29 0.13 -22.54 6.79
N PRO A 30 0.83 -22.95 7.86
CA PRO A 30 2.15 -23.54 7.73
C PRO A 30 2.08 -24.85 6.96
N PRO A 31 3.15 -25.24 6.25
CA PRO A 31 3.20 -26.52 5.58
C PRO A 31 3.11 -27.66 6.60
N GLN A 32 2.43 -28.71 6.22
CA GLN A 32 2.32 -29.92 7.04
C GLN A 32 3.61 -30.72 6.92
N LEU A 33 4.51 -30.52 7.86
CA LEU A 33 5.83 -31.18 7.85
C LEU A 33 5.77 -32.66 8.28
N GLU A 34 4.61 -33.10 8.83
CA GLU A 34 4.42 -34.46 9.33
C GLU A 34 4.55 -35.51 8.23
N HIS A 35 4.11 -35.23 7.02
CA HIS A 35 4.25 -36.16 5.90
C HIS A 35 5.73 -36.37 5.52
N PHE A 36 6.58 -35.35 5.58
CA PHE A 36 8.01 -35.49 5.34
C PHE A 36 8.68 -36.36 6.43
N ALA A 37 8.23 -36.25 7.67
CA ALA A 37 8.69 -37.14 8.74
C ALA A 37 8.27 -38.60 8.48
N GLN A 38 7.08 -38.82 7.97
CA GLN A 38 6.60 -40.14 7.56
C GLN A 38 7.40 -40.69 6.39
N ASP A 39 7.67 -39.88 5.37
CA ASP A 39 8.49 -40.28 4.24
C ASP A 39 9.91 -40.66 4.67
N LEU A 40 10.53 -39.89 5.57
CA LEU A 40 11.83 -40.21 6.13
C LEU A 40 11.80 -41.53 6.91
N HIS A 41 10.77 -41.76 7.72
CA HIS A 41 10.60 -43.00 8.45
C HIS A 41 10.39 -44.21 7.52
N GLN A 42 9.62 -44.03 6.43
CA GLN A 42 9.43 -45.07 5.44
C GLN A 42 10.74 -45.41 4.68
N ILE A 43 11.57 -44.38 4.39
CA ILE A 43 12.91 -44.57 3.81
C ILE A 43 13.79 -45.38 4.80
N GLU A 44 13.76 -45.01 6.09
CA GLU A 44 14.51 -45.72 7.12
C GLU A 44 14.08 -47.20 7.22
N GLN A 45 12.75 -47.44 7.33
CA GLN A 45 12.24 -48.83 7.40
C GLN A 45 12.57 -49.65 6.18
N SER A 46 12.43 -49.09 4.98
CA SER A 46 12.78 -49.80 3.76
C SER A 46 14.29 -50.14 3.72
N HIS A 47 15.12 -49.26 4.28
CA HIS A 47 16.56 -49.46 4.33
C HIS A 47 16.95 -50.54 5.33
N LEU A 48 16.31 -50.58 6.50
CA LEU A 48 16.51 -51.65 7.48
C LEU A 48 16.11 -53.03 6.94
N GLN A 49 15.08 -53.11 6.12
CA GLN A 49 14.71 -54.35 5.42
C GLN A 49 15.78 -54.83 4.43
N TYR A 50 16.45 -53.89 3.72
CA TYR A 50 17.57 -54.23 2.83
C TYR A 50 18.84 -54.66 3.61
N LEU A 51 19.04 -54.21 4.83
CA LEU A 51 20.14 -54.57 5.71
C LEU A 51 19.92 -55.91 6.45
N GLY A 52 18.71 -56.49 6.30
CA GLY A 52 18.39 -57.77 6.92
C GLY A 52 19.28 -58.92 6.49
N MET A 53 19.30 -59.99 7.30
CA MET A 53 20.25 -61.13 7.17
C MET A 53 20.36 -61.76 5.78
N GLY A 54 19.33 -61.68 4.92
CA GLY A 54 19.36 -62.22 3.57
C GLY A 54 20.25 -61.47 2.57
N ASN A 55 20.61 -60.21 2.87
CA ASN A 55 21.42 -59.36 1.98
C ASN A 55 22.83 -59.08 2.53
N ALA A 56 23.18 -59.60 3.69
CA ALA A 56 24.48 -59.36 4.32
C ALA A 56 25.65 -59.74 3.41
N LEU A 57 25.51 -60.83 2.66
CA LEU A 57 26.52 -61.27 1.66
C LEU A 57 26.65 -60.32 0.44
N LYS A 58 25.54 -59.66 0.06
CA LYS A 58 25.55 -58.66 -1.04
C LYS A 58 26.14 -57.32 -0.57
N LEU A 59 26.01 -56.98 0.69
CA LEU A 59 26.60 -55.77 1.30
C LEU A 59 28.13 -55.85 1.36
N ALA A 60 28.72 -57.07 1.36
CA ALA A 60 30.16 -57.26 1.28
C ALA A 60 30.72 -56.88 -0.13
N GLN A 61 29.85 -56.69 -1.12
CA GLN A 61 30.27 -56.21 -2.45
C GLN A 61 30.29 -54.68 -2.48
N PRO A 62 31.44 -54.04 -2.72
CA PRO A 62 31.57 -52.58 -2.65
C PRO A 62 30.64 -51.85 -3.63
N GLU A 63 30.44 -52.39 -4.84
CA GLU A 63 29.53 -51.80 -5.82
C GLU A 63 28.07 -51.79 -5.38
N PHE A 64 27.61 -52.77 -4.62
CA PHE A 64 26.25 -52.84 -4.10
C PHE A 64 26.07 -51.84 -2.98
N ALA A 65 27.04 -51.73 -2.08
CA ALA A 65 27.01 -50.74 -0.98
C ALA A 65 26.97 -49.31 -1.55
N GLU A 66 27.81 -49.00 -2.53
CA GLU A 66 27.81 -47.66 -3.17
C GLU A 66 26.46 -47.32 -3.86
N ARG A 67 25.87 -48.26 -4.58
CA ARG A 67 24.56 -48.09 -5.24
C ARG A 67 23.48 -47.83 -4.18
N LEU A 68 23.50 -48.55 -3.08
CA LEU A 68 22.53 -48.41 -2.00
C LEU A 68 22.64 -47.04 -1.29
N VAL A 69 23.86 -46.61 -0.97
CA VAL A 69 24.11 -45.28 -0.39
C VAL A 69 23.68 -44.18 -1.34
N ARG A 70 23.99 -44.29 -2.63
CA ARG A 70 23.61 -43.34 -3.65
C ARG A 70 22.08 -43.24 -3.78
N ALA A 71 21.37 -44.38 -3.83
CA ALA A 71 19.90 -44.43 -3.89
C ALA A 71 19.26 -43.81 -2.64
N LEU A 72 19.83 -44.09 -1.46
CA LEU A 72 19.36 -43.49 -0.21
C LEU A 72 19.56 -41.97 -0.20
N ALA A 73 20.76 -41.52 -0.56
CA ALA A 73 21.08 -40.09 -0.62
C ALA A 73 20.15 -39.33 -1.59
N MET A 74 19.84 -39.95 -2.76
CA MET A 74 18.89 -39.35 -3.71
C MET A 74 17.48 -39.24 -3.12
N ARG A 75 16.97 -40.26 -2.43
CA ARG A 75 15.64 -40.23 -1.80
C ARG A 75 15.58 -39.21 -0.67
N LEU A 76 16.56 -39.20 0.21
CA LEU A 76 16.64 -38.20 1.28
C LEU A 76 16.71 -36.80 0.73
N ARG A 77 17.53 -36.56 -0.28
CA ARG A 77 17.63 -35.27 -0.95
C ARG A 77 16.27 -34.80 -1.51
N THR A 78 15.52 -35.68 -2.18
CA THR A 78 14.21 -35.36 -2.72
C THR A 78 13.24 -34.91 -1.61
N VAL A 79 13.21 -35.61 -0.47
CA VAL A 79 12.33 -35.25 0.67
C VAL A 79 12.75 -33.90 1.25
N TYR A 80 14.04 -33.66 1.45
CA TYR A 80 14.53 -32.38 1.97
C TYR A 80 14.30 -31.21 1.02
N GLU A 81 14.53 -31.40 -0.29
CA GLU A 81 14.27 -30.37 -1.30
C GLU A 81 12.77 -30.03 -1.37
N SER A 82 11.90 -31.03 -1.28
CA SER A 82 10.45 -30.80 -1.24
C SER A 82 10.04 -30.03 0.01
N ALA A 83 10.52 -30.40 1.19
CA ALA A 83 10.25 -29.72 2.43
C ALA A 83 10.79 -28.26 2.42
N ALA A 84 11.97 -28.05 1.86
CA ALA A 84 12.56 -26.73 1.71
C ALA A 84 11.72 -25.83 0.79
N ASN A 85 11.25 -26.39 -0.34
CA ASN A 85 10.37 -25.67 -1.27
C ASN A 85 9.04 -25.26 -0.62
N ASP A 86 8.42 -26.14 0.16
CA ASP A 86 7.16 -25.85 0.85
C ASP A 86 7.34 -24.72 1.90
N LEU A 87 8.44 -24.76 2.65
CA LEU A 87 8.80 -23.70 3.59
C LEU A 87 9.08 -22.36 2.89
N GLU A 88 9.78 -22.42 1.75
CA GLU A 88 10.06 -21.22 0.95
C GLU A 88 8.77 -20.60 0.40
N LEU A 89 7.86 -21.40 -0.15
CA LEU A 89 6.57 -20.95 -0.64
C LEU A 89 5.73 -20.33 0.48
N TRP A 90 5.71 -20.95 1.66
CA TRP A 90 5.03 -20.43 2.83
C TRP A 90 5.59 -19.08 3.27
N SER A 91 6.91 -18.95 3.36
CA SER A 91 7.61 -17.72 3.71
C SER A 91 7.33 -16.61 2.68
N LYS A 92 7.43 -16.94 1.38
CA LYS A 92 7.10 -16.00 0.29
C LYS A 92 5.64 -15.53 0.34
N SER A 93 4.71 -16.42 0.69
CA SER A 93 3.30 -16.05 0.84
C SER A 93 3.08 -15.04 1.96
N ALA A 94 3.74 -15.21 3.11
CA ALA A 94 3.67 -14.27 4.22
C ALA A 94 4.25 -12.90 3.86
N THR A 95 5.43 -12.87 3.23
CA THR A 95 6.08 -11.62 2.81
C THR A 95 5.32 -10.91 1.70
N ALA A 96 4.75 -11.63 0.74
CA ALA A 96 3.98 -11.05 -0.36
C ALA A 96 2.71 -10.32 0.13
N GLN A 97 2.03 -10.84 1.15
CA GLN A 97 0.90 -10.15 1.77
C GLN A 97 1.33 -8.82 2.40
N LEU A 98 2.42 -8.81 3.15
CA LEU A 98 2.96 -7.61 3.77
C LEU A 98 3.35 -6.57 2.72
N ASP A 99 4.07 -6.98 1.69
CA ASP A 99 4.47 -6.12 0.58
C ASP A 99 3.29 -5.51 -0.18
N ALA A 100 2.24 -6.30 -0.39
CA ALA A 100 1.02 -5.82 -1.05
C ALA A 100 0.32 -4.75 -0.20
N GLN A 101 0.17 -4.98 1.11
CA GLN A 101 -0.44 -4.03 2.04
C GLN A 101 0.39 -2.74 2.17
N LEU A 102 1.71 -2.84 2.25
CA LEU A 102 2.60 -1.68 2.30
C LEU A 102 2.53 -0.86 1.02
N ARG A 103 2.52 -1.51 -0.15
CA ARG A 103 2.37 -0.80 -1.44
C ARG A 103 1.03 -0.08 -1.55
N GLU A 104 -0.06 -0.70 -1.13
CA GLU A 104 -1.38 -0.07 -1.15
C GLU A 104 -1.45 1.13 -0.19
N ARG A 105 -0.89 1.00 1.01
CA ARG A 105 -0.79 2.11 1.97
C ARG A 105 0.01 3.27 1.40
N ARG A 106 1.17 2.99 0.82
CA ARG A 106 2.01 4.02 0.20
C ARG A 106 1.26 4.77 -0.91
N ARG A 107 0.53 4.04 -1.76
CA ARG A 107 -0.32 4.65 -2.79
C ARG A 107 -1.44 5.51 -2.21
N SER A 108 -2.08 5.03 -1.13
CA SER A 108 -3.12 5.78 -0.44
C SER A 108 -2.59 7.07 0.17
N PHE A 109 -1.42 7.03 0.82
CA PHE A 109 -0.76 8.22 1.33
C PHE A 109 -0.39 9.22 0.23
N ALA A 110 0.18 8.74 -0.88
CA ALA A 110 0.53 9.61 -2.01
C ALA A 110 -0.71 10.34 -2.55
N ARG A 111 -1.83 9.62 -2.73
CA ARG A 111 -3.10 10.23 -3.15
C ARG A 111 -3.64 11.28 -2.16
N ARG A 112 -3.49 11.03 -0.85
CA ARG A 112 -3.91 12.00 0.17
C ARG A 112 -3.03 13.24 0.17
N MET A 113 -1.72 13.09 0.04
CA MET A 113 -0.80 14.23 -0.09
C MET A 113 -1.13 15.08 -1.32
N GLU A 114 -1.35 14.45 -2.46
CA GLU A 114 -1.77 15.17 -3.67
C GLU A 114 -3.11 15.91 -3.50
N ALA A 115 -4.05 15.33 -2.75
CA ALA A 115 -5.30 16.02 -2.44
C ALA A 115 -5.08 17.23 -1.53
N VAL A 116 -4.21 17.12 -0.52
CA VAL A 116 -3.84 18.24 0.36
C VAL A 116 -3.17 19.36 -0.44
N ASP A 117 -2.22 19.01 -1.31
CA ASP A 117 -1.53 19.98 -2.16
C ASP A 117 -2.53 20.75 -3.05
N ARG A 118 -3.50 20.03 -3.64
CA ARG A 118 -4.57 20.69 -4.44
C ARG A 118 -5.43 21.63 -3.60
N ILE A 119 -5.77 21.26 -2.36
CA ILE A 119 -6.51 22.11 -1.44
C ILE A 119 -5.70 23.35 -1.10
N GLN A 120 -4.42 23.23 -0.81
CA GLN A 120 -3.53 24.37 -0.51
C GLN A 120 -3.41 25.32 -1.72
N GLN A 121 -3.23 24.75 -2.92
CA GLN A 121 -3.20 25.57 -4.15
C GLN A 121 -4.50 26.32 -4.39
N ALA A 122 -5.64 25.66 -4.18
CA ALA A 122 -6.96 26.30 -4.29
C ALA A 122 -7.15 27.39 -3.23
N ALA A 123 -6.72 27.16 -1.99
CA ALA A 123 -6.78 28.15 -0.92
C ALA A 123 -5.91 29.39 -1.23
N SER A 124 -4.70 29.19 -1.73
CA SER A 124 -3.82 30.28 -2.15
C SER A 124 -4.41 31.09 -3.30
N GLY A 125 -5.01 30.44 -4.31
CA GLY A 125 -5.69 31.11 -5.41
C GLY A 125 -6.93 31.89 -4.95
N LEU A 126 -7.64 31.43 -3.92
CA LEU A 126 -8.75 32.20 -3.34
C LEU A 126 -8.27 33.47 -2.64
N VAL A 127 -7.18 33.40 -1.88
CA VAL A 127 -6.59 34.58 -1.21
C VAL A 127 -6.18 35.63 -2.24
N GLU A 128 -5.52 35.21 -3.32
CA GLU A 128 -5.12 36.10 -4.41
C GLU A 128 -6.35 36.77 -5.07
N ARG A 129 -7.40 35.99 -5.32
CA ARG A 129 -8.64 36.50 -5.90
C ARG A 129 -9.37 37.49 -4.98
N ILE A 130 -9.37 37.26 -3.69
CA ILE A 130 -9.93 38.20 -2.70
C ILE A 130 -9.14 39.52 -2.75
N SER A 131 -7.82 39.46 -2.76
CA SER A 131 -6.97 40.66 -2.85
C SER A 131 -7.21 41.46 -4.17
N GLU A 132 -7.40 40.78 -5.29
CA GLU A 132 -7.78 41.45 -6.56
C GLU A 132 -9.13 42.16 -6.47
N ILE A 133 -10.14 41.53 -5.84
CA ILE A 133 -11.45 42.09 -5.67
C ILE A 133 -11.39 43.32 -4.76
N GLU A 134 -10.71 43.23 -3.61
CA GLU A 134 -10.52 44.34 -2.67
C GLU A 134 -9.83 45.53 -3.34
N ALA A 135 -8.81 45.29 -4.14
CA ALA A 135 -8.15 46.35 -4.93
C ALA A 135 -9.11 47.02 -5.93
N GLY A 136 -9.91 46.18 -6.63
CA GLY A 136 -10.94 46.67 -7.59
C GLY A 136 -12.04 47.52 -6.89
N GLU A 137 -12.49 47.11 -5.70
CA GLU A 137 -13.46 47.86 -4.92
C GLU A 137 -12.90 49.23 -4.45
N GLU A 138 -11.62 49.28 -4.08
CA GLU A 138 -10.97 50.52 -3.72
C GLU A 138 -10.87 51.49 -4.90
N GLU A 139 -10.50 51.00 -6.10
CA GLU A 139 -10.45 51.78 -7.35
C GLU A 139 -11.84 52.35 -7.71
N LEU A 140 -12.87 51.51 -7.63
CA LEU A 140 -14.26 51.94 -7.86
C LEU A 140 -14.69 53.03 -6.88
N GLY A 141 -14.38 52.86 -5.60
CA GLY A 141 -14.67 53.88 -4.58
C GLY A 141 -13.92 55.19 -4.79
N GLN A 142 -12.73 55.17 -5.38
CA GLN A 142 -11.99 56.38 -5.78
C GLN A 142 -12.65 57.05 -6.98
N LEU A 143 -13.10 56.31 -7.97
CA LEU A 143 -13.81 56.83 -9.13
C LEU A 143 -15.14 57.42 -8.75
N GLU A 144 -15.92 56.79 -7.90
CA GLU A 144 -17.18 57.37 -7.35
C GLU A 144 -16.96 58.68 -6.66
N ARG A 145 -15.96 58.78 -5.78
CA ARG A 145 -15.61 60.03 -5.10
C ARG A 145 -15.24 61.16 -6.08
N LYS A 146 -14.46 60.84 -7.12
CA LYS A 146 -14.11 61.79 -8.18
C LYS A 146 -15.31 62.22 -8.97
N LEU A 147 -16.20 61.31 -9.33
CA LEU A 147 -17.46 61.62 -10.00
C LEU A 147 -18.36 62.51 -9.17
N HIS A 148 -18.50 62.22 -7.88
CA HIS A 148 -19.31 63.04 -6.96
C HIS A 148 -18.71 64.45 -6.78
N GLU A 149 -17.38 64.57 -6.70
CA GLU A 149 -16.70 65.86 -6.65
C GLU A 149 -16.92 66.68 -7.94
N LEU A 150 -16.77 66.05 -9.11
CA LEU A 150 -17.00 66.71 -10.41
C LEU A 150 -18.47 67.15 -10.59
N THR A 151 -19.42 66.32 -10.21
CA THR A 151 -20.86 66.64 -10.24
C THR A 151 -21.17 67.79 -9.31
N SER A 152 -20.61 67.81 -8.10
CA SER A 152 -20.80 68.90 -7.14
C SER A 152 -20.23 70.24 -7.70
N LYS A 153 -19.07 70.21 -8.36
CA LYS A 153 -18.46 71.36 -9.02
C LYS A 153 -19.30 71.86 -10.16
N LEU A 154 -19.90 70.98 -10.98
CA LEU A 154 -20.79 71.34 -12.09
C LEU A 154 -22.07 72.01 -11.57
N VAL A 155 -22.68 71.49 -10.53
CA VAL A 155 -23.89 72.08 -9.89
C VAL A 155 -23.60 73.43 -9.24
N ALA A 156 -22.38 73.67 -8.74
CA ALA A 156 -21.95 74.91 -8.13
C ALA A 156 -21.59 76.03 -9.11
N LEU A 157 -21.51 75.72 -10.42
CA LEU A 157 -21.27 76.72 -11.49
C LEU A 157 -22.55 77.57 -11.68
N PRO A 158 -22.49 78.92 -11.52
CA PRO A 158 -23.63 79.75 -11.75
C PRO A 158 -23.96 79.83 -13.27
N GLY A 159 -25.04 79.14 -13.65
CA GLY A 159 -25.52 79.08 -15.01
C GLY A 159 -25.89 77.68 -15.54
N ALA A 160 -25.69 76.64 -14.80
CA ALA A 160 -26.13 75.28 -15.16
C ALA A 160 -27.58 75.07 -14.72
N THR A 161 -28.54 75.51 -15.51
CA THR A 161 -29.95 75.07 -15.39
C THR A 161 -30.01 73.57 -15.65
N PRO A 162 -30.62 72.78 -14.75
CA PRO A 162 -30.84 71.37 -15.05
C PRO A 162 -31.98 71.21 -16.06
N ALA A 163 -31.64 71.18 -17.34
CA ALA A 163 -32.56 70.77 -18.40
C ALA A 163 -32.57 69.23 -18.48
N LEU A 164 -33.18 68.59 -17.49
CA LEU A 164 -33.50 67.17 -17.58
C LEU A 164 -34.66 66.84 -16.58
N ALA A 165 -35.81 67.46 -16.89
CA ALA A 165 -37.08 66.97 -16.34
C ALA A 165 -38.09 67.03 -17.48
N ASP A 166 -38.04 66.07 -18.41
CA ASP A 166 -39.17 65.59 -19.22
C ASP A 166 -38.67 64.45 -20.12
N ALA A 167 -38.49 63.28 -19.57
CA ALA A 167 -38.52 62.05 -20.32
C ALA A 167 -39.72 61.24 -19.82
N HIS A 168 -40.79 61.32 -20.55
CA HIS A 168 -41.99 60.53 -20.40
C HIS A 168 -41.68 59.02 -20.32
N PRO A 169 -42.39 58.27 -19.48
CA PRO A 169 -42.35 56.80 -19.55
C PRO A 169 -43.12 56.36 -20.80
N VAL A 170 -42.44 55.76 -21.72
CA VAL A 170 -43.09 54.99 -22.81
C VAL A 170 -43.50 53.67 -22.21
N SER A 171 -44.82 53.49 -22.06
CA SER A 171 -45.50 52.23 -21.85
C SER A 171 -45.43 51.41 -23.14
N ALA A 172 -45.00 50.13 -23.02
CA ALA A 172 -45.48 48.95 -23.74
C ALA A 172 -44.88 47.70 -23.14
#